data_7abc83dfededec1e8bc9f75e1082e60a
#
_entry.id   7abc83dfededec1e8bc9f75e1082e60a
#
_cell.length_a   1.000
_cell.length_b   1.000
_cell.length_c   1.000
_cell.angle_alpha   90.00
_cell.angle_beta   90.00
_cell.angle_gamma   90.00
#
_symmetry.space_group_name_H-M   'P 1'
#
loop_
_entity.id
_entity.type
_entity.pdbx_description
1 polymer ?
#
loop_
_entity_poly.entity_id
_entity_poly.type
_entity_poly.pdbx_seq_one_letter_code
_entity_poly.pdbx_strand_id
1 'polypeptide(L)'
;MKLSETELQELARQLRCPDGDNGLKVAEMMNFTNSNIIHKAIDSLSLNDNDTILEIGPGNGIHVKDILNSTSNLHYYGIDISETMITEASKLNADFENVSFSLTDGDHIPFSESRFNKVFTCNTIYFWKNPQEYALEIARVLKPNGIIAIGFIPESTMRKIPFAKYGFTLYDIETVTAVMKSAGLTTVTAITDTEMVMSNSGEQIEREFVILTAKK
;
A
#
# COMPACT_ATOMS: atom_id res chain seq x y z
N MET A 1 -13.17 17.34 -17.49
CA MET A 1 -14.32 16.59 -18.10
C MET A 1 -14.68 15.48 -17.12
N LYS A 2 -15.97 15.28 -16.81
CA LYS A 2 -16.34 14.16 -15.91
C LYS A 2 -16.21 12.84 -16.67
N LEU A 3 -15.58 11.85 -16.04
CA LEU A 3 -15.50 10.48 -16.58
C LEU A 3 -16.90 9.86 -16.64
N SER A 4 -17.15 9.09 -17.71
CA SER A 4 -18.33 8.24 -17.84
C SER A 4 -18.30 7.08 -16.83
N GLU A 5 -19.43 6.39 -16.64
CA GLU A 5 -19.48 5.22 -15.75
C GLU A 5 -18.52 4.11 -16.17
N THR A 6 -18.39 3.86 -17.47
CA THR A 6 -17.47 2.84 -18.02
C THR A 6 -16.01 3.21 -17.75
N GLU A 7 -15.64 4.51 -17.91
CA GLU A 7 -14.30 4.99 -17.60
C GLU A 7 -13.99 4.91 -16.10
N LEU A 8 -14.97 5.18 -15.24
CA LEU A 8 -14.83 5.03 -13.78
C LEU A 8 -14.66 3.55 -13.38
N GLN A 9 -15.37 2.63 -14.00
CA GLN A 9 -15.22 1.20 -13.75
C GLN A 9 -13.84 0.70 -14.21
N GLU A 10 -13.39 1.11 -15.38
CA GLU A 10 -12.07 0.75 -15.88
C GLU A 10 -10.96 1.35 -15.01
N LEU A 11 -11.09 2.62 -14.59
CA LEU A 11 -10.16 3.22 -13.65
C LEU A 11 -10.10 2.43 -12.33
N ALA A 12 -11.24 2.06 -11.76
CA ALA A 12 -11.31 1.27 -10.54
C ALA A 12 -10.64 -0.11 -10.69
N ARG A 13 -10.83 -0.76 -11.84
CA ARG A 13 -10.17 -2.02 -12.18
C ARG A 13 -8.65 -1.85 -12.25
N GLN A 14 -8.18 -0.80 -12.94
CA GLN A 14 -6.76 -0.50 -13.06
C GLN A 14 -6.12 -0.09 -11.73
N LEU A 15 -6.85 0.59 -10.84
CA LEU A 15 -6.37 0.92 -9.50
C LEU A 15 -6.18 -0.32 -8.62
N ARG A 16 -7.00 -1.36 -8.84
CA ARG A 16 -6.88 -2.63 -8.12
C ARG A 16 -5.74 -3.50 -8.64
N CYS A 17 -5.64 -3.64 -9.96
CA CYS A 17 -4.66 -4.50 -10.61
C CYS A 17 -4.30 -3.87 -11.95
N PRO A 18 -3.29 -2.97 -11.98
CA PRO A 18 -2.87 -2.32 -13.22
C PRO A 18 -2.38 -3.34 -14.26
N ASP A 19 -2.83 -3.20 -15.53
CA ASP A 19 -2.37 -4.05 -16.62
C ASP A 19 -2.13 -3.26 -17.92
N GLY A 20 -1.18 -3.71 -18.72
CA GLY A 20 -0.82 -3.12 -20.01
C GLY A 20 -0.48 -1.62 -19.95
N ASP A 21 -0.55 -0.94 -21.10
CA ASP A 21 -0.20 0.49 -21.21
C ASP A 21 -1.09 1.40 -20.37
N ASN A 22 -2.36 1.05 -20.19
CA ASN A 22 -3.26 1.82 -19.34
C ASN A 22 -2.90 1.66 -17.86
N GLY A 23 -2.47 0.48 -17.44
CA GLY A 23 -1.96 0.23 -16.11
C GLY A 23 -0.72 1.07 -15.79
N LEU A 24 0.22 1.18 -16.73
CA LEU A 24 1.39 2.03 -16.58
C LEU A 24 1.03 3.51 -16.40
N LYS A 25 0.09 4.04 -17.19
CA LYS A 25 -0.40 5.42 -17.05
C LYS A 25 -1.09 5.67 -15.69
N VAL A 26 -1.87 4.70 -15.23
CA VAL A 26 -2.52 4.78 -13.91
C VAL A 26 -1.45 4.75 -12.81
N ALA A 27 -0.44 3.89 -12.90
CA ALA A 27 0.66 3.85 -11.95
C ALA A 27 1.44 5.17 -11.89
N GLU A 28 1.75 5.79 -13.04
CA GLU A 28 2.38 7.11 -13.10
C GLU A 28 1.54 8.18 -12.40
N MET A 29 0.23 8.21 -12.64
CA MET A 29 -0.68 9.12 -11.95
C MET A 29 -0.67 8.88 -10.43
N MET A 30 -0.69 7.61 -10.00
CA MET A 30 -0.69 7.24 -8.58
C MET A 30 0.63 7.60 -7.88
N ASN A 31 1.75 7.62 -8.58
CA ASN A 31 3.03 8.08 -8.03
C ASN A 31 2.93 9.51 -7.47
N PHE A 32 2.19 10.40 -8.15
CA PHE A 32 1.97 11.77 -7.66
C PHE A 32 0.92 11.83 -6.56
N THR A 33 -0.21 11.15 -6.75
CA THR A 33 -1.36 11.26 -5.84
C THR A 33 -1.17 10.52 -4.52
N ASN A 34 -0.27 9.53 -4.47
CA ASN A 34 0.00 8.73 -3.26
C ASN A 34 1.37 8.99 -2.64
N SER A 35 2.20 9.87 -3.24
CA SER A 35 3.56 10.11 -2.73
C SER A 35 3.57 10.45 -1.23
N ASN A 36 2.71 11.37 -0.80
CA ASN A 36 2.70 11.82 0.59
C ASN A 36 2.27 10.70 1.57
N ILE A 37 1.19 9.98 1.28
CA ILE A 37 0.73 8.87 2.16
C ILE A 37 1.78 7.75 2.23
N ILE A 38 2.49 7.45 1.13
CA ILE A 38 3.58 6.47 1.09
C ILE A 38 4.72 6.92 2.00
N HIS A 39 5.21 8.17 1.86
CA HIS A 39 6.28 8.68 2.71
C HIS A 39 5.89 8.69 4.19
N LYS A 40 4.68 9.11 4.52
CA LYS A 40 4.18 9.08 5.90
C LYS A 40 4.08 7.66 6.48
N ALA A 41 3.69 6.68 5.66
CA ALA A 41 3.68 5.28 6.07
C ALA A 41 5.12 4.77 6.35
N ILE A 42 6.07 5.08 5.47
CA ILE A 42 7.48 4.71 5.65
C ILE A 42 8.06 5.38 6.91
N ASP A 43 7.85 6.68 7.11
CA ASP A 43 8.32 7.41 8.29
C ASP A 43 7.80 6.80 9.60
N SER A 44 6.54 6.32 9.61
CA SER A 44 5.92 5.71 10.78
C SER A 44 6.54 4.36 11.17
N LEU A 45 7.28 3.70 10.26
CA LEU A 45 7.97 2.44 10.53
C LEU A 45 9.21 2.62 11.41
N SER A 46 9.80 3.81 11.46
CA SER A 46 11.07 4.05 12.17
C SER A 46 12.13 3.03 11.75
N LEU A 47 12.56 3.11 10.48
CA LEU A 47 13.51 2.17 9.88
C LEU A 47 14.86 2.21 10.61
N ASN A 48 15.47 1.05 10.77
CA ASN A 48 16.80 0.87 11.34
C ASN A 48 17.72 0.19 10.33
N ASP A 49 19.04 0.33 10.54
CA ASP A 49 20.04 -0.40 9.79
C ASP A 49 19.77 -1.91 9.82
N ASN A 50 19.95 -2.57 8.70
CA ASN A 50 19.72 -4.00 8.49
C ASN A 50 18.27 -4.47 8.62
N ASP A 51 17.29 -3.58 8.60
CA ASP A 51 15.89 -3.99 8.57
C ASP A 51 15.58 -4.74 7.27
N THR A 52 14.73 -5.75 7.39
CA THR A 52 14.12 -6.46 6.27
C THR A 52 12.68 -5.98 6.17
N ILE A 53 12.33 -5.40 5.01
CA ILE A 53 11.07 -4.70 4.76
C ILE A 53 10.25 -5.49 3.74
N LEU A 54 8.95 -5.60 3.98
CA LEU A 54 7.97 -6.05 2.99
C LEU A 54 7.01 -4.89 2.67
N GLU A 55 6.83 -4.60 1.40
CA GLU A 55 5.73 -3.79 0.91
C GLU A 55 4.70 -4.66 0.18
N ILE A 56 3.44 -4.45 0.53
CA ILE A 56 2.30 -5.09 -0.13
C ILE A 56 1.67 -4.05 -1.06
N GLY A 57 1.71 -4.30 -2.37
CA GLY A 57 1.22 -3.39 -3.40
C GLY A 57 2.17 -2.21 -3.69
N PRO A 58 3.45 -2.45 -4.05
CA PRO A 58 4.41 -1.38 -4.34
C PRO A 58 4.12 -0.60 -5.63
N GLY A 59 3.16 -1.07 -6.43
CA GLY A 59 2.97 -0.53 -7.76
C GLY A 59 4.26 -0.65 -8.60
N ASN A 60 4.68 0.42 -9.27
CA ASN A 60 5.92 0.41 -10.05
C ASN A 60 7.22 0.61 -9.22
N GLY A 61 7.11 0.71 -7.89
CA GLY A 61 8.26 0.76 -6.99
C GLY A 61 9.17 1.98 -7.13
N ILE A 62 8.69 3.11 -7.65
CA ILE A 62 9.50 4.32 -7.88
C ILE A 62 10.09 4.89 -6.59
N HIS A 63 9.42 4.72 -5.45
CA HIS A 63 9.82 5.24 -4.13
C HIS A 63 10.83 4.34 -3.41
N VAL A 64 11.13 3.14 -3.92
CA VAL A 64 12.02 2.16 -3.27
C VAL A 64 13.43 2.72 -3.07
N LYS A 65 13.93 3.49 -4.03
CA LYS A 65 15.23 4.18 -3.92
C LYS A 65 15.30 5.09 -2.69
N ASP A 66 14.22 5.78 -2.36
CA ASP A 66 14.19 6.69 -1.19
C ASP A 66 14.22 5.89 0.11
N ILE A 67 13.54 4.73 0.16
CA ILE A 67 13.61 3.79 1.29
C ILE A 67 15.05 3.34 1.50
N LEU A 68 15.73 2.89 0.45
CA LEU A 68 17.11 2.39 0.54
C LEU A 68 18.12 3.45 0.96
N ASN A 69 17.85 4.71 0.67
CA ASN A 69 18.69 5.84 1.05
C ASN A 69 18.43 6.34 2.49
N SER A 70 17.38 5.87 3.15
CA SER A 70 17.00 6.36 4.48
C SER A 70 17.87 5.81 5.61
N THR A 71 18.43 4.61 5.44
CA THR A 71 19.31 3.95 6.42
C THR A 71 20.15 2.87 5.72
N SER A 72 21.11 2.23 6.44
CA SER A 72 22.11 1.36 5.84
C SER A 72 21.64 -0.10 5.78
N ASN A 73 22.07 -0.84 4.74
CA ASN A 73 21.90 -2.29 4.62
C ASN A 73 20.45 -2.79 4.71
N LEU A 74 19.50 -2.02 4.21
CA LEU A 74 18.11 -2.46 4.10
C LEU A 74 17.97 -3.59 3.09
N HIS A 75 17.08 -4.54 3.35
CA HIS A 75 16.61 -5.53 2.37
C HIS A 75 15.13 -5.28 2.10
N TYR A 76 14.79 -5.00 0.86
CA TYR A 76 13.43 -4.69 0.45
C TYR A 76 12.82 -5.80 -0.39
N TYR A 77 11.57 -6.14 -0.06
CA TYR A 77 10.74 -7.10 -0.78
C TYR A 77 9.39 -6.44 -1.10
N GLY A 78 9.03 -6.42 -2.38
CA GLY A 78 7.72 -5.97 -2.84
C GLY A 78 6.89 -7.15 -3.36
N ILE A 79 5.61 -7.23 -2.99
CA ILE A 79 4.67 -8.19 -3.58
C ILE A 79 3.48 -7.45 -4.17
N ASP A 80 3.07 -7.83 -5.37
CA ASP A 80 1.92 -7.24 -6.06
C ASP A 80 1.12 -8.33 -6.79
N ILE A 81 -0.17 -8.09 -7.00
CA ILE A 81 -1.04 -8.97 -7.80
C ILE A 81 -0.95 -8.66 -9.30
N SER A 82 -0.31 -7.56 -9.69
CA SER A 82 -0.14 -7.12 -11.06
C SER A 82 1.21 -7.54 -11.62
N GLU A 83 1.20 -8.41 -12.63
CA GLU A 83 2.42 -8.79 -13.36
C GLU A 83 3.07 -7.59 -14.06
N THR A 84 2.27 -6.63 -14.55
CA THR A 84 2.75 -5.39 -15.16
C THR A 84 3.53 -4.56 -14.13
N MET A 85 3.02 -4.43 -12.90
CA MET A 85 3.70 -3.69 -11.84
C MET A 85 4.98 -4.37 -11.39
N ILE A 86 4.97 -5.68 -11.20
CA ILE A 86 6.18 -6.46 -10.85
C ILE A 86 7.26 -6.30 -11.92
N THR A 87 6.88 -6.36 -13.19
CA THR A 87 7.82 -6.18 -14.31
C THR A 87 8.45 -4.77 -14.30
N GLU A 88 7.62 -3.74 -14.15
CA GLU A 88 8.10 -2.36 -14.16
C GLU A 88 8.90 -2.02 -12.90
N ALA A 89 8.47 -2.46 -11.72
CA ALA A 89 9.20 -2.28 -10.47
C ALA A 89 10.58 -2.95 -10.51
N SER A 90 10.66 -4.17 -11.03
CA SER A 90 11.92 -4.90 -11.19
C SER A 90 12.88 -4.18 -12.15
N LYS A 91 12.35 -3.62 -13.24
CA LYS A 91 13.14 -2.87 -14.22
C LYS A 91 13.65 -1.55 -13.62
N LEU A 92 12.80 -0.78 -12.94
CA LEU A 92 13.17 0.50 -12.34
C LEU A 92 14.20 0.37 -11.21
N ASN A 93 14.24 -0.79 -10.54
CA ASN A 93 15.11 -1.04 -9.40
C ASN A 93 16.20 -2.08 -9.68
N ALA A 94 16.51 -2.36 -10.95
CA ALA A 94 17.44 -3.41 -11.36
C ALA A 94 18.88 -3.21 -10.85
N ASP A 95 19.28 -1.98 -10.52
CA ASP A 95 20.61 -1.64 -10.02
C ASP A 95 20.81 -1.97 -8.52
N PHE A 96 19.75 -2.37 -7.80
CA PHE A 96 19.79 -2.66 -6.37
C PHE A 96 19.77 -4.16 -6.11
N GLU A 97 20.89 -4.73 -5.64
CA GLU A 97 21.02 -6.17 -5.33
C GLU A 97 20.16 -6.62 -4.13
N ASN A 98 19.80 -5.69 -3.25
CA ASN A 98 19.05 -5.92 -2.01
C ASN A 98 17.53 -5.68 -2.15
N VAL A 99 17.03 -5.60 -3.39
CA VAL A 99 15.62 -5.40 -3.73
C VAL A 99 15.10 -6.59 -4.53
N SER A 100 13.90 -7.04 -4.21
CA SER A 100 13.21 -8.06 -5.00
C SER A 100 11.71 -7.84 -5.06
N PHE A 101 11.11 -8.19 -6.18
CA PHE A 101 9.67 -8.12 -6.41
C PHE A 101 9.13 -9.48 -6.78
N SER A 102 7.94 -9.83 -6.29
CA SER A 102 7.30 -11.13 -6.55
C SER A 102 5.81 -10.97 -6.77
N LEU A 103 5.29 -11.69 -7.76
CA LEU A 103 3.85 -11.80 -7.98
C LEU A 103 3.20 -12.60 -6.85
N THR A 104 2.01 -12.18 -6.41
CA THR A 104 1.21 -12.88 -5.40
C THR A 104 -0.24 -13.03 -5.87
N ASP A 105 -0.98 -13.95 -5.28
CA ASP A 105 -2.41 -14.13 -5.50
C ASP A 105 -3.29 -13.10 -4.75
N GLY A 106 -2.68 -12.33 -3.84
CA GLY A 106 -3.36 -11.35 -2.99
C GLY A 106 -4.09 -11.95 -1.78
N ASP A 107 -4.00 -13.27 -1.58
CA ASP A 107 -4.61 -13.99 -0.46
C ASP A 107 -3.54 -14.49 0.53
N HIS A 108 -2.33 -14.82 0.02
CA HIS A 108 -1.21 -15.32 0.82
C HIS A 108 0.04 -14.48 0.61
N ILE A 109 0.85 -14.37 1.66
CA ILE A 109 2.17 -13.74 1.60
C ILE A 109 3.23 -14.83 1.41
N PRO A 110 3.92 -14.91 0.24
CA PRO A 110 4.76 -16.06 -0.15
C PRO A 110 6.13 -16.08 0.57
N PHE A 111 6.13 -15.83 1.86
CA PHE A 111 7.34 -15.80 2.68
C PHE A 111 7.14 -16.62 3.98
N SER A 112 8.26 -17.07 4.56
CA SER A 112 8.24 -17.77 5.84
C SER A 112 7.79 -16.87 6.99
N GLU A 113 7.34 -17.48 8.08
CA GLU A 113 7.03 -16.76 9.32
C GLU A 113 8.25 -16.02 9.88
N SER A 114 8.01 -14.93 10.60
CA SER A 114 9.03 -14.14 11.32
C SER A 114 10.21 -13.71 10.44
N ARG A 115 9.93 -13.27 9.21
CA ARG A 115 10.94 -12.84 8.24
C ARG A 115 11.21 -11.35 8.28
N PHE A 116 10.16 -10.52 8.45
CA PHE A 116 10.24 -9.08 8.26
C PHE A 116 10.27 -8.29 9.56
N ASN A 117 11.15 -7.29 9.63
CA ASN A 117 11.17 -6.31 10.71
C ASN A 117 10.03 -5.30 10.54
N LYS A 118 9.76 -4.93 9.28
CA LYS A 118 8.80 -3.92 8.90
C LYS A 118 7.94 -4.44 7.75
N VAL A 119 6.65 -4.19 7.83
CA VAL A 119 5.69 -4.38 6.73
C VAL A 119 4.98 -3.06 6.50
N PHE A 120 4.68 -2.71 5.27
CA PHE A 120 3.78 -1.59 5.00
C PHE A 120 2.97 -1.82 3.74
N THR A 121 1.90 -1.06 3.64
CA THR A 121 1.02 -1.05 2.48
C THR A 121 0.26 0.28 2.43
N CYS A 122 0.04 0.78 1.22
CA CYS A 122 -0.74 1.99 1.00
C CYS A 122 -1.85 1.73 -0.03
N ASN A 123 -3.08 2.07 0.34
CA ASN A 123 -4.26 1.99 -0.54
C ASN A 123 -4.57 0.60 -1.11
N THR A 124 -4.14 -0.49 -0.48
CA THR A 124 -4.43 -1.87 -0.91
C THR A 124 -5.55 -2.55 -0.13
N ILE A 125 -5.79 -2.13 1.13
CA ILE A 125 -6.74 -2.76 2.04
C ILE A 125 -8.16 -2.87 1.45
N TYR A 126 -8.54 -1.96 0.57
CA TYR A 126 -9.84 -1.97 -0.10
C TYR A 126 -10.11 -3.22 -0.95
N PHE A 127 -9.06 -3.94 -1.32
CA PHE A 127 -9.08 -5.05 -2.26
C PHE A 127 -8.81 -6.41 -1.60
N TRP A 128 -8.54 -6.44 -0.29
CA TRP A 128 -8.35 -7.69 0.44
C TRP A 128 -9.66 -8.47 0.50
N LYS A 129 -9.68 -9.70 -0.01
CA LYS A 129 -10.89 -10.55 -0.05
C LYS A 129 -11.36 -10.91 1.36
N ASN A 130 -10.42 -11.28 2.22
CA ASN A 130 -10.67 -11.56 3.63
C ASN A 130 -9.65 -10.80 4.48
N PRO A 131 -9.98 -9.59 4.95
CA PRO A 131 -9.03 -8.75 5.67
C PRO A 131 -8.54 -9.36 6.98
N GLN A 132 -9.37 -10.18 7.66
CA GLN A 132 -8.96 -10.87 8.88
C GLN A 132 -7.89 -11.93 8.61
N GLU A 133 -8.07 -12.76 7.58
CA GLU A 133 -7.08 -13.77 7.17
C GLU A 133 -5.80 -13.12 6.65
N TYR A 134 -5.92 -12.04 5.89
CA TYR A 134 -4.76 -11.35 5.39
C TYR A 134 -3.96 -10.65 6.50
N ALA A 135 -4.64 -10.12 7.52
CA ALA A 135 -3.99 -9.59 8.72
C ALA A 135 -3.24 -10.68 9.51
N LEU A 136 -3.76 -11.92 9.56
CA LEU A 136 -3.05 -13.07 10.13
C LEU A 136 -1.78 -13.40 9.33
N GLU A 137 -1.82 -13.36 8.00
CA GLU A 137 -0.64 -13.53 7.15
C GLU A 137 0.42 -12.45 7.41
N ILE A 138 0.00 -11.17 7.53
CA ILE A 138 0.89 -10.06 7.91
C ILE A 138 1.52 -10.33 9.28
N ALA A 139 0.71 -10.72 10.28
CA ALA A 139 1.21 -11.05 11.60
C ALA A 139 2.16 -12.26 11.56
N ARG A 140 1.88 -13.27 10.73
CA ARG A 140 2.73 -14.46 10.56
C ARG A 140 4.13 -14.09 10.08
N VAL A 141 4.23 -13.27 9.03
CA VAL A 141 5.53 -12.92 8.42
C VAL A 141 6.31 -11.86 9.20
N LEU A 142 5.67 -11.07 10.06
CA LEU A 142 6.36 -10.14 10.96
C LEU A 142 7.16 -10.91 12.03
N LYS A 143 8.38 -10.43 12.28
CA LYS A 143 9.19 -10.85 13.44
C LYS A 143 8.53 -10.40 14.74
N PRO A 144 8.84 -11.04 15.90
CA PRO A 144 8.51 -10.47 17.20
C PRO A 144 9.00 -9.01 17.31
N ASN A 145 8.15 -8.13 17.80
CA ASN A 145 8.35 -6.67 17.82
C ASN A 145 8.38 -5.98 16.43
N GLY A 146 8.10 -6.68 15.34
CA GLY A 146 7.95 -6.09 14.02
C GLY A 146 6.76 -5.13 13.95
N ILE A 147 6.82 -4.18 13.03
CA ILE A 147 5.82 -3.11 12.86
C ILE A 147 5.19 -3.23 11.48
N ILE A 148 3.86 -3.09 11.43
CA ILE A 148 3.09 -2.84 10.20
C ILE A 148 2.63 -1.39 10.18
N ALA A 149 2.72 -0.74 9.00
CA ALA A 149 2.07 0.53 8.70
C ALA A 149 1.07 0.35 7.54
N ILE A 150 -0.16 0.83 7.72
CA ILE A 150 -1.22 0.80 6.73
C ILE A 150 -1.64 2.23 6.43
N GLY A 151 -1.36 2.71 5.22
CA GLY A 151 -1.85 3.98 4.70
C GLY A 151 -3.17 3.77 3.93
N PHE A 152 -4.22 4.52 4.28
CA PHE A 152 -5.49 4.42 3.56
C PHE A 152 -6.30 5.72 3.64
N ILE A 153 -7.20 5.89 2.69
CA ILE A 153 -8.19 6.98 2.68
C ILE A 153 -9.43 6.48 3.44
N PRO A 154 -9.87 7.16 4.52
CA PRO A 154 -10.99 6.69 5.32
C PRO A 154 -12.31 6.74 4.53
N GLU A 155 -13.27 5.90 4.95
CA GLU A 155 -14.58 5.75 4.31
C GLU A 155 -15.29 7.09 4.08
N SER A 156 -15.24 7.99 5.06
CA SER A 156 -15.84 9.34 4.99
C SER A 156 -15.37 10.15 3.79
N THR A 157 -14.12 9.99 3.41
CA THR A 157 -13.49 10.65 2.25
C THR A 157 -13.66 9.81 0.99
N MET A 158 -13.46 8.49 1.04
CA MET A 158 -13.60 7.59 -0.12
C MET A 158 -15.01 7.62 -0.72
N ARG A 159 -16.07 7.77 0.09
CA ARG A 159 -17.45 7.89 -0.40
C ARG A 159 -17.68 9.08 -1.34
N LYS A 160 -16.82 10.09 -1.29
CA LYS A 160 -16.87 11.28 -2.17
C LYS A 160 -16.18 11.06 -3.51
N ILE A 161 -15.42 9.96 -3.65
CA ILE A 161 -14.62 9.66 -4.84
C ILE A 161 -15.45 8.79 -5.81
N PRO A 162 -15.71 9.26 -7.05
CA PRO A 162 -16.67 8.63 -7.94
C PRO A 162 -16.36 7.16 -8.31
N PHE A 163 -15.09 6.78 -8.45
CA PHE A 163 -14.69 5.42 -8.80
C PHE A 163 -14.76 4.45 -7.61
N ALA A 164 -14.78 4.95 -6.36
CA ALA A 164 -14.75 4.09 -5.16
C ALA A 164 -16.00 3.21 -5.00
N LYS A 165 -17.09 3.51 -5.70
CA LYS A 165 -18.30 2.64 -5.74
C LYS A 165 -18.10 1.35 -6.53
N TYR A 166 -16.98 1.20 -7.27
CA TYR A 166 -16.69 0.05 -8.10
C TYR A 166 -15.56 -0.81 -7.54
N GLY A 167 -15.93 -1.85 -6.78
CA GLY A 167 -15.00 -2.87 -6.31
C GLY A 167 -14.09 -2.48 -5.14
N PHE A 168 -14.37 -1.36 -4.46
CA PHE A 168 -13.69 -0.96 -3.23
C PHE A 168 -14.53 -1.33 -2.01
N THR A 169 -13.93 -2.01 -1.05
CA THR A 169 -14.47 -2.10 0.31
C THR A 169 -13.95 -0.91 1.11
N LEU A 170 -14.86 -0.11 1.67
CA LEU A 170 -14.47 1.11 2.38
C LEU A 170 -14.31 0.83 3.88
N TYR A 171 -13.33 1.48 4.49
CA TYR A 171 -12.95 1.25 5.89
C TYR A 171 -12.87 2.56 6.67
N ASP A 172 -13.34 2.53 7.90
CA ASP A 172 -13.02 3.49 8.94
C ASP A 172 -11.84 3.01 9.81
N ILE A 173 -11.36 3.88 10.69
CA ILE A 173 -10.22 3.59 11.59
C ILE A 173 -10.56 2.45 12.55
N GLU A 174 -11.78 2.44 13.08
CA GLU A 174 -12.23 1.43 14.06
C GLU A 174 -12.22 0.03 13.45
N THR A 175 -12.71 -0.11 12.24
CA THR A 175 -12.74 -1.39 11.51
C THR A 175 -11.34 -1.91 11.23
N VAL A 176 -10.43 -1.06 10.69
CA VAL A 176 -9.03 -1.48 10.44
C VAL A 176 -8.33 -1.83 11.75
N THR A 177 -8.56 -1.05 12.82
CA THR A 177 -8.02 -1.34 14.14
C THR A 177 -8.51 -2.71 14.66
N ALA A 178 -9.79 -3.02 14.50
CA ALA A 178 -10.35 -4.31 14.92
C ALA A 178 -9.74 -5.47 14.11
N VAL A 179 -9.55 -5.30 12.80
CA VAL A 179 -8.91 -6.29 11.94
C VAL A 179 -7.47 -6.57 12.41
N MET A 180 -6.66 -5.55 12.68
CA MET A 180 -5.29 -5.73 13.14
C MET A 180 -5.24 -6.40 14.52
N LYS A 181 -6.09 -5.99 15.44
CA LYS A 181 -6.18 -6.61 16.78
C LYS A 181 -6.62 -8.08 16.72
N SER A 182 -7.53 -8.45 15.82
CA SER A 182 -7.98 -9.84 15.65
C SER A 182 -6.87 -10.78 15.19
N ALA A 183 -5.86 -10.24 14.51
CA ALA A 183 -4.65 -10.98 14.11
C ALA A 183 -3.56 -11.04 15.21
N GLY A 184 -3.86 -10.57 16.43
CA GLY A 184 -2.92 -10.58 17.55
C GLY A 184 -1.92 -9.41 17.54
N LEU A 185 -2.10 -8.43 16.64
CA LEU A 185 -1.27 -7.22 16.61
C LEU A 185 -1.71 -6.25 17.71
N THR A 186 -0.73 -5.64 18.36
CA THR A 186 -0.92 -4.79 19.56
C THR A 186 -0.43 -3.38 19.30
N THR A 187 -0.55 -2.49 20.27
CA THR A 187 -0.07 -1.09 20.20
C THR A 187 -0.57 -0.42 18.91
N VAL A 188 -1.87 -0.62 18.60
CA VAL A 188 -2.47 -0.05 17.40
C VAL A 188 -2.69 1.44 17.61
N THR A 189 -2.06 2.25 16.77
CA THR A 189 -2.23 3.71 16.74
C THR A 189 -2.63 4.16 15.35
N ALA A 190 -3.40 5.23 15.25
CA ALA A 190 -3.78 5.84 13.99
C ALA A 190 -3.55 7.34 14.03
N ILE A 191 -2.97 7.88 12.98
CA ILE A 191 -2.80 9.31 12.76
C ILE A 191 -3.59 9.67 11.51
N THR A 192 -4.45 10.68 11.63
CA THR A 192 -5.17 11.28 10.51
C THR A 192 -4.48 12.58 10.12
N ASP A 193 -4.27 12.78 8.83
CA ASP A 193 -3.70 14.00 8.26
C ASP A 193 -4.42 14.34 6.96
N THR A 194 -4.17 15.52 6.41
CA THR A 194 -4.76 15.97 5.15
C THR A 194 -3.69 16.35 4.14
N GLU A 195 -4.03 16.24 2.86
CA GLU A 195 -3.15 16.59 1.76
C GLU A 195 -3.93 17.20 0.61
N MET A 196 -3.26 18.02 -0.20
CA MET A 196 -3.81 18.57 -1.43
C MET A 196 -3.46 17.63 -2.59
N VAL A 197 -4.47 17.10 -3.26
CA VAL A 197 -4.30 16.23 -4.44
C VAL A 197 -5.09 16.76 -5.64
N MET A 198 -4.64 16.42 -6.84
CA MET A 198 -5.41 16.69 -8.06
C MET A 198 -6.53 15.67 -8.20
N SER A 199 -7.76 16.15 -8.30
CA SER A 199 -8.91 15.29 -8.62
C SER A 199 -8.88 14.87 -10.09
N ASN A 200 -9.67 13.85 -10.44
CA ASN A 200 -9.83 13.42 -11.84
C ASN A 200 -10.45 14.50 -12.74
N SER A 201 -11.04 15.57 -12.17
CA SER A 201 -11.51 16.74 -12.92
C SER A 201 -10.45 17.82 -13.14
N GLY A 202 -9.24 17.63 -12.56
CA GLY A 202 -8.15 18.59 -12.63
C GLY A 202 -8.22 19.72 -11.59
N GLU A 203 -9.07 19.57 -10.58
CA GLU A 203 -9.19 20.52 -9.47
C GLU A 203 -8.35 20.06 -8.29
N GLN A 204 -7.73 20.98 -7.57
CA GLN A 204 -7.09 20.67 -6.29
C GLN A 204 -8.18 20.48 -5.23
N ILE A 205 -8.11 19.31 -4.56
CA ILE A 205 -9.01 18.97 -3.47
C ILE A 205 -8.20 18.59 -2.23
N GLU A 206 -8.71 18.94 -1.07
CA GLU A 206 -8.20 18.43 0.19
C GLU A 206 -8.70 17.00 0.39
N ARG A 207 -7.76 16.09 0.68
CA ARG A 207 -8.03 14.67 0.91
C ARG A 207 -7.48 14.27 2.27
N GLU A 208 -8.35 13.75 3.13
CA GLU A 208 -7.96 13.12 4.38
C GLU A 208 -7.38 11.74 4.11
N PHE A 209 -6.33 11.37 4.84
CA PHE A 209 -5.77 10.03 4.87
C PHE A 209 -5.40 9.61 6.29
N VAL A 210 -5.23 8.32 6.48
CA VAL A 210 -4.88 7.69 7.77
C VAL A 210 -3.62 6.87 7.60
N ILE A 211 -2.70 6.98 8.57
CA ILE A 211 -1.62 6.03 8.77
C ILE A 211 -1.91 5.28 10.07
N LEU A 212 -2.20 4.00 9.95
CA LEU A 212 -2.39 3.11 11.08
C LEU A 212 -1.16 2.24 11.26
N THR A 213 -0.59 2.23 12.47
CA THR A 213 0.54 1.34 12.82
C THR A 213 0.11 0.34 13.87
N ALA A 214 0.66 -0.87 13.79
CA ALA A 214 0.47 -1.91 14.79
C ALA A 214 1.77 -2.71 14.98
N LYS A 215 1.92 -3.38 16.13
CA LYS A 215 3.11 -4.14 16.50
C LYS A 215 2.75 -5.58 16.81
N LYS A 216 3.60 -6.52 16.37
CA LYS A 216 3.53 -7.94 16.75
C LYS A 216 4.16 -8.19 18.11
#